data_bfbf65ba19a158797d1ebb95552ed13e
#
_entry.id   bfbf65ba19a158797d1ebb95552ed13e
#
_cell.length_a   1.000
_cell.length_b   1.000
_cell.length_c   1.000
_cell.angle_alpha   90.00
_cell.angle_beta   90.00
_cell.angle_gamma   90.00
#
_symmetry.space_group_name_H-M   'P 1'
#
loop_
_entity.id
_entity.type
_entity.pdbx_description
1 polymer ?
#
loop_
_entity_poly.entity_id
_entity_poly.type
_entity_poly.pdbx_seq_one_letter_code
_entity_poly.pdbx_strand_id
1 'polypeptide(L)'
;MLFSSYRSRYTAPMRDSTDMVHLGRDGWLFLTGGTNRVREQYRASLPVAWRMWRWRRLIEARTARAAAAGLRAFHVVVPEKLSIYEDRLDGLALDPALSPARRLGARLARSRVAGSWIDLVGPLRAARDAEPPLYLRTDTHWSQEGCRLAFGEIMRAMGAVPPADLAGRPFHDHDGVRDLGAKLDPPVRETMRVSEVQRDAVRVFANPLVEGHEARGTAADLHVGAHVVFRNESPAADPRTLMLFGDSCSHFHPIFLTGLLAESFRELHFVWSANLDWAYIERVRPHLLLVEVAERFLARVPTDRFDVAAEGARVLAHVPTA
;
A
#
# COMPACT_ATOMS: atom_id res chain seq x y z
N MET A 1 -21.70 12.07 6.38
CA MET A 1 -22.48 11.27 5.42
C MET A 1 -21.74 11.22 4.09
N LEU A 2 -20.65 10.46 3.97
CA LEU A 2 -19.83 10.41 2.74
C LEU A 2 -19.27 9.01 2.50
N PHE A 3 -20.14 7.99 2.43
CA PHE A 3 -19.75 6.67 1.95
C PHE A 3 -20.94 6.04 1.21
N SER A 4 -21.19 6.54 0.00
CA SER A 4 -22.16 5.93 -0.91
C SER A 4 -21.42 5.28 -2.06
N SER A 5 -21.60 3.97 -2.19
CA SER A 5 -21.44 3.10 -3.35
C SER A 5 -20.11 3.18 -4.14
N TYR A 6 -19.15 2.36 -3.76
CA TYR A 6 -18.03 1.95 -4.61
C TYR A 6 -18.55 1.14 -5.81
N ARG A 7 -18.70 1.78 -6.97
CA ARG A 7 -18.78 1.12 -8.27
C ARG A 7 -17.57 1.53 -9.09
N SER A 8 -16.52 0.73 -9.05
CA SER A 8 -15.42 0.81 -10.00
C SER A 8 -15.95 0.64 -11.43
N ARG A 9 -15.93 1.72 -12.24
CA ARG A 9 -16.26 1.68 -13.67
C ARG A 9 -15.02 1.49 -14.55
N TYR A 10 -14.21 0.49 -14.24
CA TYR A 10 -13.30 -0.06 -15.24
C TYR A 10 -13.94 -1.35 -15.77
N THR A 11 -14.92 -1.20 -16.64
CA THR A 11 -15.52 -2.31 -17.39
C THR A 11 -14.71 -2.61 -18.65
N ALA A 12 -13.62 -3.36 -18.49
CA ALA A 12 -13.35 -4.39 -19.46
C ALA A 12 -14.41 -5.51 -19.27
N PRO A 13 -14.89 -6.21 -20.32
CA PRO A 13 -15.92 -7.22 -20.15
C PRO A 13 -15.47 -8.25 -19.10
N MET A 14 -16.22 -8.34 -18.01
CA MET A 14 -15.99 -9.27 -16.91
C MET A 14 -16.14 -10.70 -17.45
N ARG A 15 -15.02 -11.39 -17.62
CA ARG A 15 -14.99 -12.84 -17.62
C ARG A 15 -15.19 -13.27 -16.17
N ASP A 16 -16.10 -14.19 -15.94
CA ASP A 16 -16.55 -14.79 -14.68
C ASP A 16 -15.91 -14.26 -13.39
N SER A 17 -16.71 -13.62 -12.53
CA SER A 17 -16.30 -13.08 -11.23
C SER A 17 -15.76 -14.15 -10.27
N THR A 18 -16.09 -15.41 -10.46
CA THR A 18 -15.61 -16.58 -9.71
C THR A 18 -14.11 -16.86 -9.87
N ASP A 19 -13.49 -16.45 -10.99
CA ASP A 19 -12.04 -16.63 -11.19
C ASP A 19 -11.19 -15.59 -10.45
N MET A 20 -11.79 -14.51 -9.94
CA MET A 20 -11.04 -13.42 -9.30
C MET A 20 -10.93 -13.57 -7.80
N VAL A 21 -11.95 -14.16 -7.15
CA VAL A 21 -12.05 -14.25 -5.70
C VAL A 21 -12.22 -15.72 -5.30
N HIS A 22 -11.38 -16.16 -4.38
CA HIS A 22 -11.48 -17.47 -3.75
C HIS A 22 -12.12 -17.33 -2.36
N LEU A 23 -13.17 -18.11 -2.10
CA LEU A 23 -13.80 -18.22 -0.78
C LEU A 23 -13.02 -19.25 0.05
N GLY A 24 -12.39 -18.80 1.10
CA GLY A 24 -11.73 -19.64 2.10
C GLY A 24 -12.63 -19.93 3.30
N ARG A 25 -12.03 -20.44 4.38
CA ARG A 25 -12.72 -20.76 5.62
C ARG A 25 -13.19 -19.52 6.36
N ASP A 26 -14.23 -19.63 7.16
CA ASP A 26 -14.72 -18.61 8.09
C ASP A 26 -15.03 -17.25 7.41
N GLY A 27 -15.45 -17.27 6.14
CA GLY A 27 -15.81 -16.08 5.38
C GLY A 27 -14.61 -15.27 4.86
N TRP A 28 -13.39 -15.83 4.90
CA TRP A 28 -12.23 -15.18 4.31
C TRP A 28 -12.29 -15.22 2.78
N LEU A 29 -12.14 -14.05 2.16
CA LEU A 29 -12.05 -13.89 0.72
C LEU A 29 -10.62 -13.57 0.32
N PHE A 30 -10.15 -14.21 -0.75
CA PHE A 30 -8.79 -14.04 -1.26
C PHE A 30 -8.81 -13.60 -2.71
N LEU A 31 -8.03 -12.57 -3.04
CA LEU A 31 -7.80 -12.21 -4.44
C LEU A 31 -6.86 -13.25 -5.08
N THR A 32 -7.36 -13.95 -6.10
CA THR A 32 -6.58 -15.00 -6.81
C THR A 32 -6.32 -14.67 -8.27
N GLY A 33 -7.16 -13.87 -8.89
CA GLY A 33 -7.12 -13.52 -10.30
C GLY A 33 -6.85 -12.04 -10.56
N GLY A 34 -7.61 -11.48 -11.50
CA GLY A 34 -7.53 -10.09 -11.93
C GLY A 34 -6.36 -9.80 -12.87
N THR A 35 -6.16 -8.51 -13.19
CA THR A 35 -5.13 -8.05 -14.13
C THR A 35 -3.70 -8.37 -13.70
N ASN A 36 -3.48 -8.57 -12.39
CA ASN A 36 -2.18 -8.92 -11.82
C ASN A 36 -1.94 -10.43 -11.75
N ARG A 37 -2.92 -11.27 -12.12
CA ARG A 37 -2.84 -12.74 -12.11
C ARG A 37 -2.21 -13.25 -10.82
N VAL A 38 -2.81 -12.88 -9.68
CA VAL A 38 -2.20 -13.01 -8.35
C VAL A 38 -1.72 -14.43 -8.08
N ARG A 39 -2.58 -15.45 -8.27
CA ARG A 39 -2.23 -16.86 -8.07
C ARG A 39 -1.05 -17.33 -8.91
N GLU A 40 -0.91 -16.80 -10.14
CA GLU A 40 0.20 -17.21 -11.02
C GLU A 40 1.57 -16.76 -10.50
N GLN A 41 1.61 -15.74 -9.67
CA GLN A 41 2.85 -15.23 -9.08
C GLN A 41 3.42 -16.19 -8.03
N TYR A 42 2.59 -17.07 -7.46
CA TYR A 42 3.00 -18.10 -6.48
C TYR A 42 3.49 -19.41 -7.15
N ARG A 43 3.78 -19.39 -8.44
CA ARG A 43 4.31 -20.55 -9.16
C ARG A 43 5.83 -20.58 -9.13
N ALA A 44 6.40 -21.79 -9.05
CA ALA A 44 7.82 -22.05 -9.28
C ALA A 44 8.08 -22.05 -10.80
N SER A 45 8.26 -20.86 -11.41
CA SER A 45 8.47 -20.71 -12.84
C SER A 45 9.61 -19.76 -13.16
N LEU A 46 10.29 -19.97 -14.31
CA LEU A 46 11.36 -19.10 -14.76
C LEU A 46 10.93 -17.64 -14.96
N PRO A 47 9.74 -17.34 -15.57
CA PRO A 47 9.28 -15.95 -15.69
C PRO A 47 9.11 -15.25 -14.34
N VAL A 48 8.57 -15.93 -13.32
CA VAL A 48 8.44 -15.37 -11.97
C VAL A 48 9.83 -15.17 -11.34
N ALA A 49 10.73 -16.15 -11.47
CA ALA A 49 12.09 -16.03 -10.92
C ALA A 49 12.87 -14.87 -11.55
N TRP A 50 12.75 -14.68 -12.87
CA TRP A 50 13.37 -13.58 -13.60
C TRP A 50 12.78 -12.23 -13.21
N ARG A 51 11.47 -12.13 -13.00
CA ARG A 51 10.79 -10.92 -12.51
C ARG A 51 11.27 -10.53 -11.12
N MET A 52 11.42 -11.50 -10.19
CA MET A 52 11.99 -11.24 -8.87
C MET A 52 13.44 -10.78 -8.94
N TRP A 53 14.23 -11.29 -9.89
CA TRP A 53 15.58 -10.81 -10.15
C TRP A 53 15.56 -9.35 -10.65
N ARG A 54 14.67 -9.00 -11.58
CA ARG A 54 14.52 -7.61 -12.06
C ARG A 54 14.10 -6.65 -10.95
N TRP A 55 13.15 -7.05 -10.09
CA TRP A 55 12.76 -6.27 -8.92
C TRP A 55 13.94 -6.02 -7.98
N ARG A 56 14.72 -7.04 -7.68
CA ARG A 56 15.94 -6.89 -6.88
C ARG A 56 16.87 -5.85 -7.52
N ARG A 57 17.15 -5.95 -8.83
CA ARG A 57 18.02 -5.01 -9.55
C ARG A 57 17.47 -3.57 -9.51
N LEU A 58 16.16 -3.40 -9.64
CA LEU A 58 15.53 -2.09 -9.52
C LEU A 58 15.71 -1.50 -8.13
N ILE A 59 15.46 -2.27 -7.06
CA ILE A 59 15.63 -1.83 -5.67
C ILE A 59 17.10 -1.47 -5.41
N GLU A 60 18.05 -2.28 -5.86
CA GLU A 60 19.48 -1.98 -5.76
C GLU A 60 19.84 -0.66 -6.46
N ALA A 61 19.31 -0.42 -7.67
CA ALA A 61 19.55 0.81 -8.42
C ALA A 61 18.91 2.04 -7.75
N ARG A 62 17.66 1.93 -7.28
CA ARG A 62 16.97 2.99 -6.53
C ARG A 62 17.73 3.37 -5.26
N THR A 63 18.15 2.37 -4.48
CA THR A 63 18.90 2.60 -3.24
C THR A 63 20.25 3.27 -3.53
N ALA A 64 20.96 2.83 -4.57
CA ALA A 64 22.23 3.43 -4.96
C ALA A 64 22.05 4.88 -5.43
N ARG A 65 21.02 5.18 -6.24
CA ARG A 65 20.73 6.55 -6.69
C ARG A 65 20.34 7.46 -5.53
N ALA A 66 19.51 6.98 -4.61
CA ALA A 66 19.14 7.72 -3.41
C ALA A 66 20.37 8.04 -2.56
N ALA A 67 21.23 7.06 -2.31
CA ALA A 67 22.45 7.25 -1.54
C ALA A 67 23.41 8.27 -2.20
N ALA A 68 23.55 8.24 -3.53
CA ALA A 68 24.33 9.22 -4.28
C ALA A 68 23.78 10.65 -4.16
N ALA A 69 22.47 10.79 -3.93
CA ALA A 69 21.80 12.06 -3.65
C ALA A 69 21.75 12.43 -2.15
N GLY A 70 22.42 11.67 -1.27
CA GLY A 70 22.42 11.90 0.18
C GLY A 70 21.13 11.47 0.90
N LEU A 71 20.28 10.67 0.26
CA LEU A 71 19.00 10.21 0.80
C LEU A 71 19.12 8.78 1.35
N ARG A 72 18.34 8.47 2.39
CA ARG A 72 18.15 7.08 2.84
C ARG A 72 16.86 6.52 2.22
N ALA A 73 16.98 5.48 1.41
CA ALA A 73 15.85 4.82 0.76
C ALA A 73 15.49 3.52 1.49
N PHE A 74 14.19 3.28 1.63
CA PHE A 74 13.61 2.08 2.19
C PHE A 74 12.56 1.52 1.24
N HIS A 75 12.49 0.20 1.16
CA HIS A 75 11.54 -0.51 0.31
C HIS A 75 10.77 -1.53 1.15
N VAL A 76 9.47 -1.53 1.01
CA VAL A 76 8.57 -2.43 1.71
C VAL A 76 7.56 -3.02 0.73
N VAL A 77 7.25 -4.29 0.89
CA VAL A 77 6.14 -4.95 0.19
C VAL A 77 5.08 -5.32 1.22
N VAL A 78 3.85 -4.84 1.00
CA VAL A 78 2.69 -5.27 1.78
C VAL A 78 2.26 -6.65 1.28
N PRO A 79 2.40 -7.71 2.08
CA PRO A 79 2.05 -9.07 1.65
C PRO A 79 0.57 -9.20 1.32
N GLU A 80 0.23 -10.07 0.39
CA GLU A 80 -1.17 -10.47 0.18
C GLU A 80 -1.66 -11.37 1.31
N LYS A 81 -2.97 -11.44 1.53
CA LYS A 81 -3.57 -12.40 2.47
C LYS A 81 -3.15 -13.82 2.17
N LEU A 82 -2.93 -14.17 0.91
CA LEU A 82 -2.39 -15.47 0.46
C LEU A 82 -1.03 -15.81 1.08
N SER A 83 -0.23 -14.81 1.43
CA SER A 83 1.10 -14.97 2.03
C SER A 83 1.07 -15.05 3.55
N ILE A 84 -0.03 -14.60 4.18
CA ILE A 84 -0.16 -14.49 5.65
C ILE A 84 -1.16 -15.51 6.20
N TYR A 85 -2.30 -15.71 5.55
CA TYR A 85 -3.44 -16.50 6.00
C TYR A 85 -3.71 -17.71 5.07
N GLU A 86 -2.64 -18.35 4.59
CA GLU A 86 -2.76 -19.55 3.73
C GLU A 86 -3.47 -20.72 4.42
N ASP A 87 -3.45 -20.76 5.74
CA ASP A 87 -4.19 -21.74 6.55
C ASP A 87 -5.72 -21.55 6.50
N ARG A 88 -6.17 -20.38 6.06
CA ARG A 88 -7.60 -20.09 5.82
C ARG A 88 -8.04 -20.43 4.41
N LEU A 89 -7.14 -20.82 3.52
CA LEU A 89 -7.50 -21.32 2.19
C LEU A 89 -8.17 -22.70 2.32
N ASP A 90 -9.27 -22.88 1.62
CA ASP A 90 -9.97 -24.18 1.51
C ASP A 90 -10.08 -24.56 0.04
N GLY A 91 -9.70 -25.77 -0.31
CA GLY A 91 -9.72 -26.24 -1.70
C GLY A 91 -8.70 -25.59 -2.64
N LEU A 92 -7.88 -24.64 -2.17
CA LEU A 92 -6.82 -23.99 -2.94
C LEU A 92 -5.45 -24.24 -2.29
N ALA A 93 -4.64 -25.08 -2.94
CA ALA A 93 -3.27 -25.30 -2.48
C ALA A 93 -2.34 -24.21 -3.01
N LEU A 94 -1.67 -23.52 -2.10
CA LEU A 94 -0.57 -22.60 -2.38
C LEU A 94 0.61 -22.94 -1.50
N ASP A 95 1.82 -22.88 -2.07
CA ASP A 95 3.05 -22.97 -1.27
C ASP A 95 3.44 -21.55 -0.79
N PRO A 96 3.34 -21.24 0.50
CA PRO A 96 3.69 -19.92 1.03
C PRO A 96 5.18 -19.59 0.86
N ALA A 97 6.06 -20.58 0.64
CA ALA A 97 7.46 -20.34 0.32
C ALA A 97 7.64 -19.70 -1.07
N LEU A 98 6.66 -19.86 -1.96
CA LEU A 98 6.64 -19.26 -3.29
C LEU A 98 6.04 -17.86 -3.33
N SER A 99 5.64 -17.28 -2.20
CA SER A 99 5.20 -15.89 -2.10
C SER A 99 6.21 -14.95 -2.77
N PRO A 100 5.77 -14.06 -3.68
CA PRO A 100 6.64 -13.06 -4.30
C PRO A 100 7.39 -12.20 -3.29
N ALA A 101 6.71 -11.75 -2.23
CA ALA A 101 7.32 -10.94 -1.17
C ALA A 101 8.43 -11.69 -0.45
N ARG A 102 8.21 -12.97 -0.05
CA ARG A 102 9.24 -13.82 0.59
C ARG A 102 10.43 -14.07 -0.33
N ARG A 103 10.17 -14.38 -1.61
CA ARG A 103 11.22 -14.66 -2.61
C ARG A 103 12.06 -13.41 -2.89
N LEU A 104 11.45 -12.23 -2.96
CA LEU A 104 12.14 -10.97 -3.13
C LEU A 104 12.96 -10.63 -1.88
N GLY A 105 12.34 -10.71 -0.69
CA GLY A 105 13.00 -10.48 0.60
C GLY A 105 14.22 -11.37 0.80
N ALA A 106 14.11 -12.68 0.52
CA ALA A 106 15.23 -13.62 0.61
C ALA A 106 16.43 -13.26 -0.32
N ARG A 107 16.13 -12.64 -1.48
CA ARG A 107 17.18 -12.15 -2.39
C ARG A 107 17.82 -10.86 -1.89
N LEU A 108 17.02 -9.96 -1.32
CA LEU A 108 17.48 -8.66 -0.83
C LEU A 108 18.26 -8.79 0.48
N ALA A 109 17.89 -9.70 1.36
CA ALA A 109 18.61 -9.99 2.60
C ALA A 109 20.09 -10.40 2.35
N ARG A 110 20.39 -10.92 1.16
CA ARG A 110 21.76 -11.29 0.73
C ARG A 110 22.40 -10.26 -0.19
N SER A 111 21.82 -9.08 -0.32
CA SER A 111 22.31 -8.00 -1.18
C SER A 111 23.01 -6.90 -0.37
N ARG A 112 23.73 -6.00 -1.07
CA ARG A 112 24.36 -4.83 -0.45
C ARG A 112 23.34 -3.84 0.12
N VAL A 113 22.07 -3.95 -0.27
CA VAL A 113 20.98 -3.07 0.14
C VAL A 113 20.04 -3.74 1.16
N ALA A 114 20.51 -4.77 1.86
CA ALA A 114 19.72 -5.47 2.88
C ALA A 114 19.13 -4.52 3.93
N GLY A 115 19.88 -3.50 4.36
CA GLY A 115 19.43 -2.48 5.33
C GLY A 115 18.37 -1.51 4.78
N SER A 116 18.08 -1.56 3.48
CA SER A 116 17.02 -0.77 2.83
C SER A 116 15.73 -1.59 2.58
N TRP A 117 15.74 -2.87 2.91
CA TRP A 117 14.56 -3.74 2.81
C TRP A 117 13.89 -3.91 4.16
N ILE A 118 12.59 -3.68 4.20
CA ILE A 118 11.76 -3.90 5.39
C ILE A 118 10.93 -5.15 5.15
N ASP A 119 11.17 -6.20 5.93
CA ASP A 119 10.36 -7.43 5.88
C ASP A 119 9.09 -7.26 6.70
N LEU A 120 7.94 -7.41 6.06
CA LEU A 120 6.64 -7.46 6.71
C LEU A 120 6.06 -8.88 6.79
N VAL A 121 6.58 -9.82 6.00
CA VAL A 121 6.03 -11.19 5.99
C VAL A 121 6.24 -11.87 7.33
N GLY A 122 7.46 -11.78 7.88
CA GLY A 122 7.79 -12.37 9.18
C GLY A 122 6.90 -11.83 10.30
N PRO A 123 6.91 -10.52 10.58
CA PRO A 123 6.10 -9.92 11.63
C PRO A 123 4.59 -10.16 11.50
N LEU A 124 4.02 -9.99 10.29
CA LEU A 124 2.59 -10.20 10.07
C LEU A 124 2.19 -11.67 10.26
N ARG A 125 3.03 -12.62 9.84
CA ARG A 125 2.77 -14.04 10.09
C ARG A 125 2.88 -14.41 11.58
N ALA A 126 3.81 -13.83 12.29
CA ALA A 126 3.97 -14.06 13.72
C ALA A 126 2.76 -13.58 14.53
N ALA A 127 2.08 -12.54 14.07
CA ALA A 127 0.92 -11.94 14.71
C ALA A 127 -0.43 -12.29 14.04
N ARG A 128 -0.47 -13.24 13.08
CA ARG A 128 -1.67 -13.52 12.28
C ARG A 128 -2.89 -14.01 13.09
N ASP A 129 -2.66 -14.60 14.26
CA ASP A 129 -3.73 -15.09 15.14
C ASP A 129 -4.20 -14.01 16.14
N ALA A 130 -3.74 -12.76 16.00
CA ALA A 130 -4.19 -11.64 16.81
C ALA A 130 -5.66 -11.28 16.52
N GLU A 131 -6.33 -10.75 17.55
CA GLU A 131 -7.67 -10.18 17.45
C GLU A 131 -7.62 -8.70 17.85
N PRO A 132 -8.17 -7.80 17.02
CA PRO A 132 -8.77 -8.02 15.68
C PRO A 132 -7.74 -8.46 14.63
N PRO A 133 -8.18 -9.14 13.54
CA PRO A 133 -7.29 -9.69 12.53
C PRO A 133 -6.53 -8.60 11.77
N LEU A 134 -5.32 -8.92 11.30
CA LEU A 134 -4.42 -7.97 10.61
C LEU A 134 -4.87 -7.61 9.19
N TYR A 135 -5.81 -8.36 8.62
CA TYR A 135 -6.42 -8.10 7.31
C TYR A 135 -7.93 -8.16 7.43
N LEU A 136 -8.61 -7.35 6.64
CA LEU A 136 -10.04 -7.46 6.48
C LEU A 136 -10.39 -8.76 5.72
N ARG A 137 -11.40 -9.48 6.20
CA ARG A 137 -11.77 -10.78 5.61
C ARG A 137 -12.26 -10.62 4.19
N THR A 138 -13.03 -9.57 3.93
CA THR A 138 -13.73 -9.34 2.65
C THR A 138 -13.13 -8.21 1.81
N ASP A 139 -11.88 -7.81 2.12
CA ASP A 139 -11.14 -6.76 1.43
C ASP A 139 -9.74 -7.25 1.02
N THR A 140 -9.10 -6.62 0.05
CA THR A 140 -7.70 -6.91 -0.32
C THR A 140 -6.69 -6.22 0.61
N HIS A 141 -7.13 -5.27 1.41
CA HIS A 141 -6.26 -4.46 2.25
C HIS A 141 -6.09 -5.03 3.65
N TRP A 142 -5.00 -4.65 4.30
CA TRP A 142 -4.83 -4.85 5.74
C TRP A 142 -5.91 -4.09 6.54
N SER A 143 -6.11 -4.53 7.78
CA SER A 143 -6.88 -3.78 8.78
C SER A 143 -6.04 -2.63 9.36
N GLN A 144 -6.62 -1.84 10.23
CA GLN A 144 -5.87 -0.83 10.99
C GLN A 144 -4.79 -1.48 11.85
N GLU A 145 -5.06 -2.66 12.40
CA GLU A 145 -4.10 -3.42 13.22
C GLU A 145 -2.91 -3.88 12.39
N GLY A 146 -3.15 -4.41 11.20
CA GLY A 146 -2.08 -4.80 10.26
C GLY A 146 -1.27 -3.58 9.80
N CYS A 147 -1.93 -2.48 9.47
CA CYS A 147 -1.28 -1.23 9.11
C CYS A 147 -0.41 -0.68 10.25
N ARG A 148 -0.89 -0.70 11.50
CA ARG A 148 -0.13 -0.26 12.69
C ARG A 148 1.08 -1.13 12.96
N LEU A 149 0.97 -2.45 12.80
CA LEU A 149 2.10 -3.35 12.92
C LEU A 149 3.16 -3.02 11.86
N ALA A 150 2.75 -2.91 10.60
CA ALA A 150 3.65 -2.54 9.50
C ALA A 150 4.30 -1.17 9.72
N PHE A 151 3.53 -0.18 10.18
CA PHE A 151 4.03 1.14 10.54
C PHE A 151 5.13 1.06 11.62
N GLY A 152 4.94 0.25 12.66
CA GLY A 152 5.96 0.03 13.69
C GLY A 152 7.28 -0.51 13.12
N GLU A 153 7.22 -1.50 12.23
CA GLU A 153 8.38 -2.05 11.53
C GLU A 153 9.09 -1.01 10.64
N ILE A 154 8.30 -0.19 9.93
CA ILE A 154 8.80 0.89 9.08
C ILE A 154 9.49 1.96 9.93
N MET A 155 8.87 2.44 11.00
CA MET A 155 9.46 3.44 11.91
C MET A 155 10.76 2.95 12.52
N ARG A 156 10.78 1.70 12.97
CA ARG A 156 12.00 1.06 13.53
C ARG A 156 13.14 1.01 12.50
N ALA A 157 12.85 0.60 11.27
CA ALA A 157 13.85 0.54 10.19
C ALA A 157 14.40 1.93 9.82
N MET A 158 13.55 2.96 9.84
CA MET A 158 13.93 4.35 9.57
C MET A 158 14.65 5.01 10.74
N GLY A 159 14.69 4.37 11.93
CA GLY A 159 15.21 4.96 13.16
C GLY A 159 14.41 6.19 13.56
N ALA A 160 13.08 6.08 13.50
CA ALA A 160 12.13 7.11 13.90
C ALA A 160 11.24 6.61 15.03
N VAL A 161 10.79 7.53 15.88
CA VAL A 161 9.90 7.22 17.01
C VAL A 161 8.55 7.88 16.73
N PRO A 162 7.45 7.13 16.73
CA PRO A 162 6.12 7.72 16.57
C PRO A 162 5.73 8.54 17.81
N PRO A 163 4.80 9.51 17.68
CA PRO A 163 4.21 10.19 18.84
C PRO A 163 3.64 9.19 19.83
N ALA A 164 3.94 9.37 21.12
CA ALA A 164 3.61 8.40 22.17
C ALA A 164 2.09 8.16 22.31
N ASP A 165 1.26 9.17 21.99
CA ASP A 165 -0.20 9.10 22.07
C ASP A 165 -0.86 8.48 20.84
N LEU A 166 -0.10 8.28 19.74
CA LEU A 166 -0.66 7.84 18.45
C LEU A 166 -1.40 6.49 18.53
N ALA A 167 -0.92 5.59 19.37
CA ALA A 167 -1.54 4.29 19.58
C ALA A 167 -2.89 4.38 20.32
N GLY A 168 -3.05 5.36 21.20
CA GLY A 168 -4.24 5.56 22.02
C GLY A 168 -5.29 6.49 21.40
N ARG A 169 -5.10 6.98 20.19
CA ARG A 169 -6.07 7.87 19.53
C ARG A 169 -7.38 7.15 19.24
N PRO A 170 -8.52 7.87 19.25
CA PRO A 170 -9.84 7.30 19.06
C PRO A 170 -9.98 6.50 17.75
N PHE A 171 -10.94 5.63 17.72
CA PHE A 171 -11.38 4.95 16.53
C PHE A 171 -12.90 4.81 16.53
N HIS A 172 -13.49 4.61 15.37
CA HIS A 172 -14.89 4.24 15.20
C HIS A 172 -15.01 3.05 14.27
N ASP A 173 -16.09 2.31 14.42
CA ASP A 173 -16.38 1.20 13.54
C ASP A 173 -17.20 1.69 12.33
N HIS A 174 -16.79 1.24 11.14
CA HIS A 174 -17.47 1.53 9.88
C HIS A 174 -17.88 0.24 9.19
N ASP A 175 -19.20 0.01 9.13
CA ASP A 175 -19.75 -1.13 8.42
C ASP A 175 -19.95 -0.81 6.94
N GLY A 176 -19.51 -1.71 6.05
CA GLY A 176 -19.64 -1.49 4.61
C GLY A 176 -19.29 -2.72 3.77
N VAL A 177 -19.69 -2.67 2.51
CA VAL A 177 -19.24 -3.64 1.51
C VAL A 177 -17.80 -3.31 1.13
N ARG A 178 -16.91 -4.31 1.22
CA ARG A 178 -15.49 -4.19 0.90
C ARG A 178 -15.22 -4.66 -0.53
N ASP A 179 -14.01 -4.45 -1.01
CA ASP A 179 -13.64 -4.63 -2.44
C ASP A 179 -13.83 -6.07 -2.95
N LEU A 180 -13.54 -7.08 -2.14
CA LEU A 180 -13.81 -8.49 -2.48
C LEU A 180 -15.26 -8.87 -2.17
N GLY A 181 -15.80 -8.35 -1.07
CA GLY A 181 -17.21 -8.57 -0.71
C GLY A 181 -18.18 -8.06 -1.78
N ALA A 182 -17.84 -6.97 -2.47
CA ALA A 182 -18.60 -6.41 -3.58
C ALA A 182 -18.65 -7.32 -4.84
N LYS A 183 -17.78 -8.33 -4.91
CA LYS A 183 -17.71 -9.27 -6.05
C LYS A 183 -18.58 -10.50 -5.86
N LEU A 184 -19.21 -10.64 -4.71
CA LEU A 184 -20.13 -11.72 -4.41
C LEU A 184 -21.58 -11.29 -4.67
N ASP A 185 -22.44 -12.24 -4.90
CA ASP A 185 -23.89 -12.04 -5.04
C ASP A 185 -24.63 -12.98 -4.05
N PRO A 186 -25.31 -12.44 -3.02
CA PRO A 186 -25.34 -11.01 -2.63
C PRO A 186 -24.00 -10.50 -2.09
N PRO A 187 -23.75 -9.17 -2.16
CA PRO A 187 -22.54 -8.57 -1.62
C PRO A 187 -22.40 -8.78 -0.11
N VAL A 188 -21.19 -9.08 0.35
CA VAL A 188 -20.88 -9.30 1.77
C VAL A 188 -20.35 -8.03 2.41
N ARG A 189 -20.87 -7.72 3.59
CA ARG A 189 -20.47 -6.56 4.41
C ARG A 189 -19.50 -7.00 5.50
N GLU A 190 -18.65 -6.07 5.90
CA GLU A 190 -17.71 -6.26 7.00
C GLU A 190 -17.50 -4.94 7.75
N THR A 191 -17.46 -5.02 9.07
CA THR A 191 -17.11 -3.88 9.93
C THR A 191 -15.60 -3.69 9.94
N MET A 192 -15.16 -2.49 9.64
CA MET A 192 -13.76 -2.07 9.71
C MET A 192 -13.59 -1.02 10.80
N ARG A 193 -12.59 -1.19 11.63
CA ARG A 193 -12.13 -0.12 12.52
C ARG A 193 -11.41 0.96 11.73
N VAL A 194 -11.80 2.21 11.93
CA VAL A 194 -11.15 3.39 11.35
C VAL A 194 -10.59 4.22 12.48
N SER A 195 -9.27 4.39 12.52
CA SER A 195 -8.62 5.21 13.54
C SER A 195 -8.67 6.69 13.15
N GLU A 196 -9.01 7.54 14.11
CA GLU A 196 -8.97 9.01 13.99
C GLU A 196 -7.52 9.48 14.24
N VAL A 197 -6.61 9.03 13.39
CA VAL A 197 -5.18 9.24 13.58
C VAL A 197 -4.81 10.71 13.39
N GLN A 198 -5.38 11.37 12.40
CA GLN A 198 -4.99 12.72 11.99
C GLN A 198 -5.47 13.75 13.02
N ARG A 199 -4.53 14.47 13.65
CA ARG A 199 -4.78 15.52 14.62
C ARG A 199 -3.86 16.72 14.42
N ASP A 200 -2.56 16.49 14.34
CA ASP A 200 -1.53 17.55 14.30
C ASP A 200 -1.04 17.79 12.86
N ALA A 201 -1.10 16.77 12.01
CA ALA A 201 -0.75 16.91 10.61
C ALA A 201 -1.84 17.60 9.78
N VAL A 202 -1.47 18.63 9.05
CA VAL A 202 -2.36 19.38 8.16
C VAL A 202 -1.95 19.14 6.71
N ARG A 203 -2.90 18.82 5.84
CA ARG A 203 -2.64 18.75 4.41
C ARG A 203 -2.46 20.15 3.85
N VAL A 204 -1.26 20.45 3.37
CA VAL A 204 -0.87 21.75 2.82
C VAL A 204 -0.87 21.81 1.29
N PHE A 205 -0.95 20.63 0.65
CA PHE A 205 -1.05 20.53 -0.80
C PHE A 205 -1.85 19.29 -1.21
N ALA A 206 -2.65 19.45 -2.25
CA ALA A 206 -3.22 18.37 -3.05
C ALA A 206 -3.08 18.76 -4.53
N ASN A 207 -2.82 17.78 -5.39
CA ASN A 207 -2.79 18.09 -6.82
C ASN A 207 -4.23 18.15 -7.40
N PRO A 208 -4.42 18.74 -8.60
CA PRO A 208 -5.77 18.90 -9.19
C PRO A 208 -6.54 17.58 -9.35
N LEU A 209 -5.86 16.44 -9.49
CA LEU A 209 -6.51 15.14 -9.52
C LEU A 209 -7.22 14.83 -8.20
N VAL A 210 -6.53 15.06 -7.09
CA VAL A 210 -7.10 14.84 -5.74
C VAL A 210 -8.26 15.81 -5.50
N GLU A 211 -8.04 17.11 -5.71
CA GLU A 211 -9.08 18.13 -5.54
C GLU A 211 -10.32 17.86 -6.38
N GLY A 212 -10.12 17.45 -7.63
CA GLY A 212 -11.19 17.11 -8.55
C GLY A 212 -12.02 15.90 -8.09
N HIS A 213 -11.40 14.85 -7.55
CA HIS A 213 -12.12 13.71 -6.98
C HIS A 213 -12.86 14.07 -5.68
N GLU A 214 -12.25 14.88 -4.81
CA GLU A 214 -12.88 15.34 -3.58
C GLU A 214 -14.11 16.22 -3.86
N ALA A 215 -14.00 17.16 -4.78
CA ALA A 215 -15.12 18.02 -5.16
C ALA A 215 -16.32 17.23 -5.71
N ARG A 216 -16.08 16.08 -6.33
CA ARG A 216 -17.13 15.17 -6.84
C ARG A 216 -17.59 14.11 -5.83
N GLY A 217 -17.01 14.05 -4.63
CA GLY A 217 -17.30 13.01 -3.65
C GLY A 217 -16.83 11.60 -4.06
N THR A 218 -15.85 11.52 -4.97
CA THR A 218 -15.28 10.27 -5.51
C THR A 218 -13.85 10.02 -5.04
N ALA A 219 -13.48 10.54 -3.88
CA ALA A 219 -12.12 10.38 -3.33
C ALA A 219 -11.70 8.91 -3.14
N ALA A 220 -12.66 8.00 -2.96
CA ALA A 220 -12.40 6.55 -2.92
C ALA A 220 -11.92 5.98 -4.26
N ASP A 221 -12.13 6.67 -5.38
CA ASP A 221 -11.69 6.26 -6.72
C ASP A 221 -10.29 6.80 -7.08
N LEU A 222 -9.64 7.53 -6.16
CA LEU A 222 -8.26 8.00 -6.35
C LEU A 222 -7.32 6.83 -6.63
N HIS A 223 -6.38 7.06 -7.53
CA HIS A 223 -5.42 6.06 -7.98
C HIS A 223 -4.08 6.71 -8.38
N VAL A 224 -3.28 6.02 -9.19
CA VAL A 224 -1.97 6.49 -9.68
C VAL A 224 -2.03 7.93 -10.17
N GLY A 225 -1.08 8.75 -9.75
CA GLY A 225 -1.01 10.19 -10.03
C GLY A 225 -1.56 11.08 -8.91
N ALA A 226 -2.26 10.52 -7.91
CA ALA A 226 -2.65 11.31 -6.74
C ALA A 226 -1.41 11.72 -5.95
N HIS A 227 -1.38 12.99 -5.54
CA HIS A 227 -0.26 13.57 -4.80
C HIS A 227 -0.76 14.56 -3.75
N VAL A 228 -0.35 14.35 -2.50
CA VAL A 228 -0.65 15.22 -1.36
C VAL A 228 0.61 15.48 -0.52
N VAL A 229 0.63 16.62 0.17
CA VAL A 229 1.68 16.96 1.14
C VAL A 229 1.04 17.32 2.46
N PHE A 230 1.56 16.74 3.53
CA PHE A 230 1.19 17.05 4.91
C PHE A 230 2.35 17.73 5.64
N ARG A 231 2.02 18.66 6.53
CA ARG A 231 2.94 19.26 7.50
C ARG A 231 2.43 19.05 8.91
N ASN A 232 3.36 18.83 9.81
CA ASN A 232 3.10 18.63 11.22
C ASN A 232 4.06 19.51 12.04
N GLU A 233 3.51 20.53 12.71
CA GLU A 233 4.26 21.47 13.52
C GLU A 233 4.44 21.01 14.97
N SER A 234 3.93 19.82 15.32
CA SER A 234 4.08 19.26 16.66
C SER A 234 5.56 19.04 17.00
N PRO A 235 6.01 19.42 18.20
CA PRO A 235 7.38 19.15 18.64
C PRO A 235 7.66 17.64 18.81
N ALA A 236 6.64 16.80 18.84
CA ALA A 236 6.77 15.35 18.89
C ALA A 236 7.01 14.73 17.51
N ALA A 237 6.84 15.48 16.43
CA ALA A 237 7.11 14.98 15.08
C ALA A 237 8.61 14.90 14.82
N ASP A 238 9.04 13.83 14.15
CA ASP A 238 10.41 13.70 13.64
C ASP A 238 10.71 14.87 12.69
N PRO A 239 11.81 15.63 12.89
CA PRO A 239 12.08 16.86 12.11
C PRO A 239 12.40 16.60 10.64
N ARG A 240 12.54 15.34 10.22
CA ARG A 240 12.89 14.96 8.85
C ARG A 240 11.68 15.08 7.91
N THR A 241 11.98 15.34 6.63
CA THR A 241 11.01 15.20 5.53
C THR A 241 11.04 13.76 5.03
N LEU A 242 9.87 13.11 4.96
CA LEU A 242 9.66 11.80 4.39
C LEU A 242 8.94 11.93 3.05
N MET A 243 9.41 11.23 2.03
CA MET A 243 8.68 11.04 0.78
C MET A 243 8.26 9.59 0.63
N LEU A 244 6.96 9.36 0.49
CA LEU A 244 6.33 8.06 0.32
C LEU A 244 5.81 7.93 -1.11
N PHE A 245 6.33 6.95 -1.84
CA PHE A 245 5.68 6.42 -3.02
C PHE A 245 4.96 5.14 -2.61
N GLY A 246 3.65 5.08 -2.83
CA GLY A 246 2.84 3.96 -2.35
C GLY A 246 1.64 3.67 -3.23
N ASP A 247 0.82 2.74 -2.79
CA ASP A 247 -0.42 2.35 -3.46
C ASP A 247 -1.64 2.47 -2.52
N SER A 248 -2.67 1.67 -2.75
CA SER A 248 -3.90 1.70 -1.96
C SER A 248 -3.70 1.32 -0.48
N CYS A 249 -2.65 0.55 -0.15
CA CYS A 249 -2.30 0.24 1.23
C CYS A 249 -1.77 1.45 2.01
N SER A 250 -1.34 2.49 1.29
CA SER A 250 -0.90 3.78 1.84
C SER A 250 -1.93 4.89 1.69
N HIS A 251 -3.16 4.58 1.28
CA HIS A 251 -4.17 5.60 1.00
C HIS A 251 -4.45 6.50 2.22
N PHE A 252 -4.65 7.79 1.95
CA PHE A 252 -4.86 8.81 3.00
C PHE A 252 -6.34 9.08 3.32
N HIS A 253 -7.29 8.67 2.50
CA HIS A 253 -8.72 8.84 2.76
C HIS A 253 -9.30 7.76 3.68
N PRO A 254 -9.19 6.43 3.41
CA PRO A 254 -9.13 5.53 4.55
C PRO A 254 -7.75 5.73 5.15
N ILE A 255 -7.70 6.16 6.41
CA ILE A 255 -6.44 6.51 7.07
C ILE A 255 -5.62 5.24 7.27
N PHE A 256 -4.76 4.95 6.30
CA PHE A 256 -3.77 3.89 6.37
C PHE A 256 -2.37 4.46 6.67
N LEU A 257 -1.34 3.91 6.04
CA LEU A 257 0.05 4.21 6.35
C LEU A 257 0.38 5.72 6.21
N THR A 258 -0.17 6.40 5.21
CA THR A 258 0.07 7.85 5.00
C THR A 258 -0.34 8.69 6.20
N GLY A 259 -1.51 8.41 6.82
CA GLY A 259 -1.97 9.17 7.98
C GLY A 259 -1.08 8.98 9.20
N LEU A 260 -0.65 7.73 9.47
CA LEU A 260 0.28 7.43 10.57
C LEU A 260 1.65 8.10 10.39
N LEU A 261 2.16 8.10 9.15
CA LEU A 261 3.44 8.75 8.83
C LEU A 261 3.33 10.29 8.87
N ALA A 262 2.20 10.87 8.42
CA ALA A 262 1.96 12.30 8.49
C ALA A 262 1.99 12.82 9.94
N GLU A 263 1.39 12.06 10.86
CA GLU A 263 1.43 12.38 12.30
C GLU A 263 2.82 12.22 12.93
N SER A 264 3.71 11.50 12.26
CA SER A 264 5.03 11.14 12.80
C SER A 264 6.18 11.99 12.27
N PHE A 265 6.06 12.61 11.11
CA PHE A 265 7.11 13.40 10.47
C PHE A 265 6.70 14.84 10.26
N ARG A 266 7.67 15.77 10.33
CA ARG A 266 7.43 17.20 10.11
C ARG A 266 6.85 17.50 8.74
N GLU A 267 7.26 16.78 7.72
CA GLU A 267 6.71 16.91 6.38
C GLU A 267 6.66 15.54 5.72
N LEU A 268 5.50 15.21 5.14
CA LEU A 268 5.28 13.99 4.39
C LEU A 268 4.75 14.34 3.00
N HIS A 269 5.44 13.86 1.97
CA HIS A 269 4.94 13.84 0.59
C HIS A 269 4.45 12.43 0.27
N PHE A 270 3.19 12.29 -0.08
CA PHE A 270 2.64 11.03 -0.60
C PHE A 270 2.37 11.15 -2.09
N VAL A 271 2.93 10.24 -2.86
CA VAL A 271 2.70 10.08 -4.30
C VAL A 271 2.20 8.67 -4.56
N TRP A 272 1.01 8.56 -5.14
CA TRP A 272 0.45 7.26 -5.50
C TRP A 272 1.10 6.75 -6.79
N SER A 273 2.13 5.96 -6.67
CA SER A 273 2.82 5.32 -7.78
C SER A 273 3.82 4.28 -7.31
N ALA A 274 3.94 3.18 -8.05
CA ALA A 274 5.05 2.24 -7.91
C ALA A 274 6.32 2.71 -8.67
N ASN A 275 6.19 3.65 -9.62
CA ASN A 275 7.32 4.31 -10.27
C ASN A 275 7.76 5.53 -9.48
N LEU A 276 9.06 5.82 -9.45
CA LEU A 276 9.59 7.00 -8.80
C LEU A 276 9.69 8.16 -9.78
N ASP A 277 9.27 9.35 -9.33
CA ASP A 277 9.55 10.63 -9.97
C ASP A 277 10.87 11.19 -9.41
N TRP A 278 11.95 10.89 -10.08
CA TRP A 278 13.29 11.32 -9.63
C TRP A 278 13.48 12.83 -9.72
N ALA A 279 12.86 13.51 -10.69
CA ALA A 279 12.91 14.96 -10.79
C ALA A 279 12.21 15.62 -9.58
N TYR A 280 11.09 15.05 -9.15
CA TYR A 280 10.40 15.51 -7.94
C TYR A 280 11.22 15.23 -6.68
N ILE A 281 11.81 14.03 -6.53
CA ILE A 281 12.67 13.66 -5.42
C ILE A 281 13.86 14.62 -5.32
N GLU A 282 14.54 14.89 -6.44
CA GLU A 282 15.71 15.79 -6.50
C GLU A 282 15.36 17.26 -6.20
N ARG A 283 14.13 17.69 -6.52
CA ARG A 283 13.63 19.03 -6.20
C ARG A 283 13.29 19.18 -4.71
N VAL A 284 12.62 18.20 -4.10
CA VAL A 284 12.22 18.23 -2.68
C VAL A 284 13.41 17.95 -1.75
N ARG A 285 14.31 17.06 -2.14
CA ARG A 285 15.45 16.58 -1.33
C ARG A 285 15.01 16.05 0.03
N PRO A 286 14.09 15.05 0.09
CA PRO A 286 13.64 14.51 1.37
C PRO A 286 14.82 13.85 2.10
N HIS A 287 14.73 13.74 3.42
CA HIS A 287 15.73 13.01 4.22
C HIS A 287 15.56 11.48 4.04
N LEU A 288 14.30 11.05 3.88
CA LEU A 288 13.91 9.66 3.79
C LEU A 288 13.01 9.44 2.57
N LEU A 289 13.27 8.37 1.85
CA LEU A 289 12.44 7.87 0.76
C LEU A 289 11.90 6.49 1.15
N LEU A 290 10.59 6.35 1.25
CA LEU A 290 9.91 5.08 1.44
C LEU A 290 9.16 4.70 0.17
N VAL A 291 9.37 3.47 -0.30
CA VAL A 291 8.63 2.90 -1.44
C VAL A 291 7.83 1.71 -0.94
N GLU A 292 6.54 1.85 -0.91
CA GLU A 292 5.58 0.81 -0.54
C GLU A 292 4.92 0.26 -1.81
N VAL A 293 4.77 -1.06 -1.88
CA VAL A 293 4.09 -1.76 -3.00
C VAL A 293 3.35 -2.97 -2.45
N ALA A 294 2.07 -3.12 -2.74
CA ALA A 294 1.35 -4.36 -2.44
C ALA A 294 1.90 -5.53 -3.29
N GLU A 295 2.00 -6.70 -2.69
CA GLU A 295 2.63 -7.90 -3.28
C GLU A 295 2.07 -8.25 -4.66
N ARG A 296 0.76 -8.05 -4.88
CA ARG A 296 0.10 -8.27 -6.18
C ARG A 296 0.70 -7.46 -7.32
N PHE A 297 1.24 -6.27 -7.03
CA PHE A 297 1.86 -5.40 -8.04
C PHE A 297 3.29 -5.80 -8.39
N LEU A 298 3.88 -6.77 -7.70
CA LEU A 298 5.13 -7.38 -8.13
C LEU A 298 5.00 -8.11 -9.48
N ALA A 299 3.78 -8.25 -10.01
CA ALA A 299 3.51 -8.72 -11.37
C ALA A 299 4.24 -7.91 -12.45
N ARG A 300 4.49 -6.61 -12.22
CA ARG A 300 5.15 -5.70 -13.18
C ARG A 300 6.28 -4.96 -12.50
N VAL A 301 7.43 -4.91 -13.15
CA VAL A 301 8.59 -4.14 -12.66
C VAL A 301 8.50 -2.73 -13.18
N PRO A 302 8.49 -1.70 -12.32
CA PRO A 302 8.48 -0.29 -12.71
C PRO A 302 9.71 0.11 -13.54
N THR A 303 9.59 1.20 -14.27
CA THR A 303 10.68 1.73 -15.11
C THR A 303 11.27 3.03 -14.57
N ASP A 304 10.61 3.67 -13.60
CA ASP A 304 10.93 5.00 -13.04
C ASP A 304 10.96 6.11 -14.11
N ARG A 305 10.18 5.93 -15.17
CA ARG A 305 9.85 6.96 -16.15
C ARG A 305 8.49 7.53 -15.80
N PHE A 306 8.49 8.42 -14.80
CA PHE A 306 7.27 8.92 -14.20
C PHE A 306 7.43 10.40 -13.85
N ASP A 307 6.40 11.17 -14.14
CA ASP A 307 6.22 12.56 -13.74
C ASP A 307 4.85 12.65 -13.08
N VAL A 308 4.81 12.96 -11.80
CA VAL A 308 3.58 12.97 -11.01
C VAL A 308 2.60 14.04 -11.48
N ALA A 309 3.10 15.19 -11.92
CA ALA A 309 2.26 16.29 -12.39
C ALA A 309 1.61 15.94 -13.74
N ALA A 310 2.41 15.43 -14.69
CA ALA A 310 1.92 15.00 -15.99
C ALA A 310 0.92 13.84 -15.88
N GLU A 311 1.20 12.85 -15.01
CA GLU A 311 0.30 11.72 -14.80
C GLU A 311 -1.01 12.16 -14.14
N GLY A 312 -0.96 13.01 -13.11
CA GLY A 312 -2.15 13.56 -12.46
C GLY A 312 -3.05 14.32 -13.46
N ALA A 313 -2.46 15.16 -14.30
CA ALA A 313 -3.18 15.88 -15.35
C ALA A 313 -3.78 14.93 -16.39
N ARG A 314 -3.03 13.90 -16.81
CA ARG A 314 -3.49 12.88 -17.75
C ARG A 314 -4.70 12.12 -17.21
N VAL A 315 -4.64 11.66 -15.97
CA VAL A 315 -5.74 10.92 -15.34
C VAL A 315 -6.95 11.80 -15.17
N LEU A 316 -6.78 13.04 -14.68
CA LEU A 316 -7.87 14.00 -14.50
C LEU A 316 -8.62 14.30 -15.81
N ALA A 317 -7.91 14.40 -16.94
CA ALA A 317 -8.51 14.62 -18.25
C ALA A 317 -9.44 13.48 -18.72
N HIS A 318 -9.31 12.28 -18.13
CA HIS A 318 -10.15 11.12 -18.45
C HIS A 318 -11.25 10.87 -17.42
N VAL A 319 -11.29 11.66 -16.34
CA VAL A 319 -12.40 11.59 -15.38
C VAL A 319 -13.62 12.25 -16.01
N PRO A 320 -14.78 11.56 -16.11
CA PRO A 320 -15.98 12.15 -16.71
C PRO A 320 -16.34 13.47 -15.99
N THR A 321 -16.63 14.49 -16.75
CA THR A 321 -17.28 15.70 -16.22
C THR A 321 -18.69 15.31 -15.78
N ALA A 322 -19.06 15.70 -14.55
CA ALA A 322 -20.37 15.47 -13.98
C ALA A 322 -21.47 16.12 -14.78
#